data_7bccae8e3287ef6f6292394a2b79e677
#
_entry.id   7bccae8e3287ef6f6292394a2b79e677
#
_cell.length_a   1.000
_cell.length_b   1.000
_cell.length_c   1.000
_cell.angle_alpha   90.00
_cell.angle_beta   90.00
_cell.angle_gamma   90.00
#
_symmetry.space_group_name_H-M   'P 1'
#
loop_
_entity.id
_entity.type
_entity.pdbx_description
1 polymer ?
#
loop_
_entity_poly.entity_id
_entity_poly.type
_entity_poly.pdbx_seq_one_letter_code
_entity_poly.pdbx_strand_id
1 'polypeptide(L)' 'MSMNISGSGNTYNGINTNSKQYKALKEKGWLSGVIQNESMMSPEEKMIYETFGGRDTIIKNLMKQFDSDGDLLNANGV' A
#
# COMPACT_ATOMS: atom_id res chain seq x y z
N MET A 1 -12.23 21.41 0.23
CA MET A 1 -12.17 21.03 0.02
C MET A 1 -11.91 20.66 -0.29
N SER A 2 -11.90 20.71 -0.45
CA SER A 2 -11.76 20.27 -0.77
C SER A 2 -11.32 19.67 -1.03
N MET A 3 -11.34 19.77 -1.18
CA MET A 3 -11.01 19.27 -1.39
C MET A 3 -10.55 18.79 -1.79
N ASN A 4 -10.51 18.97 -1.93
CA ASN A 4 -10.16 18.58 -2.29
C ASN A 4 -9.89 18.10 -2.67
N ILE A 5 -9.97 18.17 -2.56
CA ILE A 5 -9.89 17.82 -3.07
C ILE A 5 -9.48 17.51 -3.66
N SER A 6 -9.45 17.69 -3.84
CA SER A 6 -9.15 17.40 -4.44
C SER A 6 -8.58 17.00 -5.05
N GLY A 7 -8.65 17.29 -5.22
CA GLY A 7 -8.26 16.81 -5.98
C GLY A 7 -7.53 16.18 -6.33
N SER A 8 -7.17 16.42 -6.19
CA SER A 8 -6.40 15.55 -6.48
C SER A 8 -6.84 14.28 -6.13
N GLY A 9 -7.69 14.01 -5.46
CA GLY A 9 -8.31 12.76 -5.26
C GLY A 9 -7.49 11.52 -5.36
N ASN A 10 -6.21 11.65 -5.37
CA ASN A 10 -5.38 10.49 -5.57
C ASN A 10 -4.82 9.96 -4.27
N THR A 11 -5.24 10.52 -3.16
CA THR A 11 -4.79 10.07 -1.85
C THR A 11 -5.91 9.29 -1.20
N TYR A 12 -5.56 8.12 -0.66
CA TYR A 12 -6.54 7.26 -0.05
C TYR A 12 -5.93 6.80 1.27
N ASN A 13 -6.49 7.24 2.39
CA ASN A 13 -5.99 6.93 3.72
C ASN A 13 -4.49 7.22 3.84
N GLY A 14 -4.06 8.33 3.26
CA GLY A 14 -2.65 8.68 3.32
C GLY A 14 -1.78 8.01 2.28
N ILE A 15 -2.39 7.26 1.37
CA ILE A 15 -1.66 6.59 0.31
C ILE A 15 -1.90 7.35 -0.99
N ASN A 16 -0.82 7.82 -1.59
CA ASN A 16 -0.92 8.51 -2.86
C ASN A 16 -0.83 7.48 -3.99
N THR A 17 -1.97 7.15 -4.57
CA THR A 17 -2.03 6.12 -5.59
C THR A 17 -1.41 6.55 -6.91
N ASN A 18 -1.02 7.82 -7.02
CA ASN A 18 -0.31 8.26 -8.21
C ASN A 18 1.19 8.25 -8.01
N SER A 19 1.67 7.91 -6.82
CA SER A 19 3.10 7.89 -6.58
C SER A 19 3.76 6.75 -7.36
N LYS A 20 5.02 6.91 -7.64
CA LYS A 20 5.75 5.88 -8.34
C LYS A 20 5.95 4.65 -7.46
N GLN A 21 6.03 4.85 -6.16
CA GLN A 21 6.13 3.74 -5.22
C GLN A 21 4.89 2.87 -5.28
N TYR A 22 3.71 3.49 -5.31
CA TYR A 22 2.47 2.73 -5.37
C TYR A 22 2.38 1.98 -6.69
N LYS A 23 2.73 2.63 -7.79
CA LYS A 23 2.67 1.99 -9.09
C LYS A 23 3.64 0.83 -9.20
N ALA A 24 4.82 0.98 -8.63
CA ALA A 24 5.81 -0.08 -8.63
C ALA A 24 5.33 -1.29 -7.83
N LEU A 25 4.75 -1.03 -6.67
CA LEU A 25 4.19 -2.06 -5.83
C LEU A 25 3.11 -2.84 -6.58
N LYS A 26 2.28 -2.11 -7.29
CA LYS A 26 1.20 -2.71 -8.06
C LYS A 26 1.75 -3.57 -9.20
N GLU A 27 2.76 -3.06 -9.89
CA GLU A 27 3.36 -3.78 -11.01
C GLU A 27 4.04 -5.07 -10.58
N LYS A 28 4.60 -5.08 -9.37
CA LYS A 28 5.23 -6.28 -8.87
C LYS A 28 4.25 -7.32 -8.37
N GLY A 29 2.96 -6.98 -8.37
CA GLY A 29 1.94 -7.91 -7.92
C GLY A 29 1.78 -7.96 -6.41
N TRP A 30 2.46 -7.08 -5.69
CA TRP A 30 2.38 -7.10 -4.23
C TRP A 30 1.01 -6.68 -3.74
N LEU A 31 0.38 -5.75 -4.46
CA LEU A 31 -0.96 -5.31 -4.08
C LEU A 31 -1.95 -6.45 -4.21
N SER A 32 -1.86 -7.20 -5.30
CA SER A 32 -2.71 -8.37 -5.48
C SER A 32 -2.47 -9.40 -4.40
N GLY A 33 -1.20 -9.56 -3.99
CA GLY A 33 -0.85 -10.48 -2.93
C GLY A 33 -1.49 -10.10 -1.61
N VAL A 34 -1.50 -8.81 -1.29
CA VAL A 34 -2.13 -8.32 -0.07
C VAL A 34 -3.62 -8.65 -0.08
N ILE A 35 -4.28 -8.37 -1.20
CA ILE A 35 -5.71 -8.61 -1.33
C ILE A 35 -6.01 -10.10 -1.21
N GLN A 36 -5.18 -10.91 -1.83
CA GLN A 36 -5.37 -12.36 -1.79
C GLN A 36 -5.19 -12.89 -0.37
N ASN A 37 -4.19 -12.39 0.35
CA ASN A 37 -4.00 -12.79 1.74
C ASN A 37 -5.20 -12.43 2.60
N GLU A 38 -5.78 -11.25 2.36
CA GLU A 38 -6.97 -10.85 3.10
C GLU A 38 -8.11 -11.82 2.89
N SER A 39 -8.27 -12.29 1.66
CA SER A 39 -9.37 -13.16 1.34
C SER A 39 -9.24 -14.54 1.99
N MET A 40 -8.04 -14.86 2.44
CA MET A 40 -7.78 -16.15 3.06
C MET A 40 -7.79 -16.09 4.58
N MET A 41 -7.99 -14.91 5.13
CA MET A 41 -8.00 -14.75 6.58
C MET A 41 -9.31 -15.23 7.18
N SER A 42 -9.21 -15.83 8.37
CA SER A 42 -10.40 -16.15 9.15
C SER A 42 -10.99 -14.85 9.70
N PRO A 43 -12.24 -14.85 10.15
CA PRO A 43 -12.83 -13.64 10.72
C PRO A 43 -12.02 -13.09 11.89
N GLU A 44 -11.44 -13.97 12.70
CA GLU A 44 -10.65 -13.54 13.83
C GLU A 44 -9.35 -12.90 13.40
N GLU A 45 -8.69 -13.52 12.43
CA GLU A 45 -7.46 -12.95 11.87
C GLU A 45 -7.73 -11.61 11.23
N LYS A 46 -8.85 -11.50 10.52
CA LYS A 46 -9.19 -10.26 9.86
C LYS A 46 -9.44 -9.15 10.86
N MET A 47 -10.05 -9.49 11.98
CA MET A 47 -10.31 -8.51 13.03
C MET A 47 -9.00 -7.96 13.58
N ILE A 48 -8.04 -8.81 13.84
CA ILE A 48 -6.73 -8.39 14.33
C ILE A 48 -6.03 -7.54 13.27
N TYR A 49 -6.10 -7.98 12.04
CA TYR A 49 -5.50 -7.29 10.90
C TYR A 49 -6.05 -5.87 10.79
N GLU A 50 -7.38 -5.73 10.88
CA GLU A 50 -8.00 -4.41 10.80
C GLU A 50 -7.66 -3.54 12.00
N THR A 51 -7.49 -4.16 13.17
CA THR A 51 -7.13 -3.43 14.38
C THR A 51 -5.77 -2.72 14.21
N PHE A 52 -4.86 -3.33 13.46
CA PHE A 52 -3.55 -2.75 13.25
C PHE A 52 -3.47 -1.91 11.97
N GLY A 53 -4.60 -1.56 11.39
CA GLY A 53 -4.62 -0.67 10.24
C GLY A 53 -4.96 -1.34 8.93
N GLY A 54 -5.01 -2.64 8.90
CA GLY A 54 -5.47 -3.38 7.74
C GLY A 54 -4.61 -3.20 6.51
N ARG A 55 -5.27 -3.22 5.37
CA ARG A 55 -4.61 -3.14 4.07
C ARG A 55 -3.74 -1.89 3.94
N ASP A 56 -4.25 -0.76 4.45
CA ASP A 56 -3.55 0.50 4.28
C ASP A 56 -2.19 0.47 4.95
N THR A 57 -2.11 -0.11 6.14
CA THR A 57 -0.85 -0.20 6.85
C THR A 57 0.15 -1.07 6.10
N ILE A 58 -0.32 -2.20 5.57
CA ILE A 58 0.54 -3.09 4.81
C ILE A 58 1.05 -2.40 3.55
N ILE A 59 0.15 -1.72 2.84
CA ILE A 59 0.53 -1.03 1.62
C ILE A 59 1.54 0.06 1.91
N LYS A 60 1.32 0.85 2.96
CA LYS A 60 2.27 1.90 3.33
C LYS A 60 3.63 1.32 3.64
N ASN A 61 3.67 0.21 4.36
CA ASN A 61 4.93 -0.43 4.70
C ASN A 61 5.63 -0.96 3.46
N LEU A 62 4.89 -1.54 2.53
CA LEU A 62 5.46 -2.02 1.29
C LEU A 62 5.99 -0.87 0.44
N MET A 63 5.27 0.26 0.43
CA MET A 63 5.71 1.42 -0.33
C MET A 63 7.03 1.96 0.18
N LYS A 64 7.31 1.77 1.46
CA LYS A 64 8.58 2.23 2.03
C LYS A 64 9.78 1.44 1.50
N GLN A 65 9.53 0.32 0.82
CA GLN A 65 10.61 -0.45 0.20
C GLN A 65 11.12 0.20 -1.08
N PHE A 66 10.45 1.24 -1.57
CA PHE A 66 10.80 1.90 -2.82
C PHE A 66 11.24 3.33 -2.57
N ASP A 67 12.12 3.83 -3.43
CA ASP A 67 12.51 5.24 -3.37
C ASP A 67 11.47 6.06 -4.15
N SER A 68 11.71 7.36 -4.28
CA SER A 68 10.75 8.25 -4.91
C SER A 68 10.57 7.98 -6.40
N ASP A 69 11.47 7.22 -7.00
CA ASP A 69 11.36 6.87 -8.42
C ASP A 69 10.71 5.51 -8.61
N GLY A 70 10.36 4.85 -7.53
CA GLY A 70 9.72 3.54 -7.62
C GLY A 70 10.70 2.39 -7.74
N ASP A 71 11.96 2.63 -7.42
CA ASP A 71 12.97 1.58 -7.43
C ASP A 71 13.14 1.02 -6.03
N LEU A 72 13.38 -0.27 -5.94
CA LEU A 72 13.55 -0.89 -4.64
C LEU A 72 14.76 -0.35 -3.92
N LEU A 73 14.55 0.09 -2.69
CA LEU A 73 15.64 0.53 -1.85
C LEU A 73 16.45 -0.66 -1.41
N ASN A 74 17.75 -0.46 -1.35
CA ASN A 74 18.61 -1.49 -0.81
C ASN A 74 18.36 -2.83 -1.43
N ALA A 75 18.12 -2.78 -2.70
CA ALA A 75 17.70 -3.98 -3.40
C ALA A 75 18.70 -5.08 -3.28
N ASN A 76 19.95 -4.78 -3.04
CA ASN A 76 20.89 -5.77 -2.91
C ASN A 76 21.38 -5.88 -1.60
N GLY A 77 20.67 -5.40 -0.80
CA GLY A 77 21.09 -5.57 0.48
C GLY A 77 22.34 -4.95 0.71
N VAL A 78 22.52 -4.54 -0.07
CA VAL A 78 23.60 -4.07 0.23
C VAL A 78 23.86 -3.66 0.31
#